data_68a70cf7bb544a94625a5bc28c4ea38f
#
_entry.id   68a70cf7bb544a94625a5bc28c4ea38f
#
_cell.length_a   1.000
_cell.length_b   1.000
_cell.length_c   1.000
_cell.angle_alpha   90.00
_cell.angle_beta   90.00
_cell.angle_gamma   90.00
#
_symmetry.space_group_name_H-M   'P 1'
#
loop_
_entity.id
_entity.type
_entity.pdbx_description
1 polymer ?
#
loop_
_entity_poly.entity_id
_entity_poly.type
_entity_poly.pdbx_seq_one_letter_code
_entity_poly.pdbx_strand_id
1 'polypeptide(L)'
;MNAPPSAACSRRDFIRQTALATAALALPRTLRSAASEPPPGRKLGIALAGLGNYSTGQLLPALRLTQYCRLAGVVTRDPAGKGRRWAQSAGFPEKNIYSPETMGRMADNPDIDIVYVVTPNGLHAEYAILAAMAGKHVISEKPMANTVAECDAMIRACESAKRTLAVGYRLHFDPYHREMVRLAQDPDFGPFTTLRGDDSWYMGNEQWRMQKKLSGGGPLMDVGIYVIHGAVMAANASPIAVTATERPKARPEFFKTVEEGIEWTMEFPGGVTAQCTSSYNENFNRFHAEGPKGWVDLPSAFGYNGLRMTTSRGPVSFPTVNQQALHMDGIARAILAGAPTPVPADLGRRDLVVIEGIYRSAQLGGKRIELDYSV
;
A
#
# COMPACT_ATOMS: atom_id res chain seq x y z
N MET A 1 46.36 42.06 26.60
CA MET A 1 45.40 41.04 27.07
C MET A 1 45.60 39.81 26.22
N ASN A 2 46.27 38.80 26.76
CA ASN A 2 46.65 37.58 26.05
C ASN A 2 45.49 36.57 26.10
N ALA A 3 45.09 36.02 24.96
CA ALA A 3 44.17 34.92 24.87
C ALA A 3 44.85 33.61 25.31
N PRO A 4 44.15 32.67 25.99
CA PRO A 4 44.74 31.40 26.40
C PRO A 4 44.87 30.43 25.21
N PRO A 5 45.86 29.51 25.24
CA PRO A 5 46.10 28.57 24.15
C PRO A 5 45.05 27.44 24.12
N SER A 6 44.66 27.02 22.93
CA SER A 6 43.79 25.89 22.66
C SER A 6 44.44 24.58 23.13
N ALA A 7 43.72 23.80 23.95
CA ALA A 7 44.16 22.48 24.41
C ALA A 7 44.18 21.50 23.24
N ALA A 8 45.36 21.00 22.88
CA ALA A 8 45.56 19.94 21.90
C ALA A 8 45.07 18.62 22.50
N CYS A 9 44.07 17.98 21.81
CA CYS A 9 43.55 16.66 22.15
C CYS A 9 44.69 15.62 22.04
N SER A 10 44.94 14.86 23.11
CA SER A 10 46.04 13.88 23.13
C SER A 10 45.68 12.64 22.32
N ARG A 11 46.69 11.95 21.74
CA ARG A 11 46.50 10.66 21.04
C ARG A 11 45.79 9.60 21.90
N ARG A 12 45.89 9.66 23.22
CA ARG A 12 45.24 8.77 24.15
C ARG A 12 43.72 9.05 24.25
N ASP A 13 43.30 10.31 24.16
CA ASP A 13 41.88 10.68 24.20
C ASP A 13 41.17 10.34 22.88
N PHE A 14 41.86 10.44 21.75
CA PHE A 14 41.38 9.99 20.45
C PHE A 14 41.17 8.47 20.40
N ILE A 15 42.14 7.69 20.95
CA ILE A 15 42.04 6.22 21.00
C ILE A 15 40.91 5.77 21.96
N ARG A 16 40.66 6.47 23.07
CA ARG A 16 39.54 6.16 23.97
C ARG A 16 38.18 6.49 23.34
N GLN A 17 38.06 7.58 22.59
CA GLN A 17 36.80 7.93 21.90
C GLN A 17 36.53 7.02 20.71
N THR A 18 37.54 6.56 19.97
CA THR A 18 37.36 5.55 18.90
C THR A 18 37.05 4.14 19.45
N ALA A 19 37.61 3.75 20.60
CA ALA A 19 37.31 2.45 21.22
C ALA A 19 35.88 2.35 21.77
N LEU A 20 35.28 3.47 22.22
CA LEU A 20 33.87 3.53 22.64
C LEU A 20 32.91 3.54 21.45
N ALA A 21 33.31 4.09 20.29
CA ALA A 21 32.50 4.09 19.07
C ALA A 21 32.47 2.72 18.37
N THR A 22 33.55 1.93 18.48
CA THR A 22 33.61 0.57 17.88
C THR A 22 32.95 -0.49 18.74
N ALA A 23 32.81 -0.30 20.08
CA ALA A 23 32.07 -1.23 20.94
C ALA A 23 30.55 -1.15 20.74
N ALA A 24 30.01 -0.06 20.19
CA ALA A 24 28.60 0.08 19.88
C ALA A 24 28.16 -0.64 18.59
N LEU A 25 29.11 -1.06 17.74
CA LEU A 25 28.85 -1.74 16.46
C LEU A 25 28.98 -3.29 16.56
N ALA A 26 29.36 -3.85 17.70
CA ALA A 26 29.56 -5.29 17.90
C ALA A 26 28.46 -5.98 18.70
N LEU A 27 27.30 -5.37 18.87
CA LEU A 27 26.11 -6.07 19.38
C LEU A 27 25.58 -7.01 18.28
N PRO A 28 25.43 -8.31 18.55
CA PRO A 28 24.90 -9.23 17.57
C PRO A 28 23.50 -8.75 17.15
N ARG A 29 23.23 -8.77 15.85
CA ARG A 29 21.95 -8.38 15.21
C ARG A 29 20.72 -9.17 15.71
N THR A 30 20.89 -10.09 16.64
CA THR A 30 19.85 -10.88 17.29
C THR A 30 19.06 -10.15 18.38
N LEU A 31 19.45 -8.93 18.74
CA LEU A 31 18.72 -8.06 19.69
C LEU A 31 17.99 -6.90 18.99
N ARG A 32 17.58 -7.04 17.73
CA ARG A 32 16.40 -6.32 17.30
C ARG A 32 15.23 -6.97 18.04
N SER A 33 14.85 -6.35 19.13
CA SER A 33 13.65 -6.59 19.89
C SER A 33 12.53 -7.05 18.93
N ALA A 34 12.19 -8.34 18.96
CA ALA A 34 10.86 -8.72 18.58
C ALA A 34 9.97 -7.83 19.43
N ALA A 35 9.27 -6.88 18.79
CA ALA A 35 8.26 -6.10 19.47
C ALA A 35 7.40 -7.13 20.18
N SER A 36 7.41 -7.14 21.51
CA SER A 36 6.68 -8.11 22.32
C SER A 36 5.26 -8.08 21.78
N GLU A 37 4.75 -9.25 21.38
CA GLU A 37 3.36 -9.34 20.94
C GLU A 37 2.51 -8.66 22.01
N PRO A 38 1.65 -7.71 21.64
CA PRO A 38 0.76 -7.08 22.62
C PRO A 38 -0.03 -8.20 23.28
N PRO A 39 -0.24 -8.16 24.60
CA PRO A 39 -0.93 -9.22 25.32
C PRO A 39 -2.28 -9.49 24.65
N PRO A 40 -2.77 -10.75 24.61
CA PRO A 40 -4.08 -11.08 24.07
C PRO A 40 -5.14 -10.37 24.94
N GLY A 41 -5.53 -9.19 24.46
CA GLY A 41 -6.44 -8.28 25.13
C GLY A 41 -7.60 -7.93 24.23
N ARG A 42 -7.88 -6.65 24.12
CA ARG A 42 -8.96 -6.11 23.30
C ARG A 42 -8.61 -6.17 21.79
N LYS A 43 -9.50 -6.74 20.97
CA LYS A 43 -9.45 -6.55 19.51
C LYS A 43 -9.86 -5.13 19.15
N LEU A 44 -9.12 -4.48 18.24
CA LEU A 44 -9.49 -3.16 17.72
C LEU A 44 -10.75 -3.25 16.86
N GLY A 45 -11.69 -2.34 17.10
CA GLY A 45 -12.92 -2.24 16.33
C GLY A 45 -12.71 -1.51 15.02
N ILE A 46 -13.03 -2.19 13.90
CA ILE A 46 -12.99 -1.61 12.56
C ILE A 46 -14.40 -1.21 12.14
N ALA A 47 -14.58 0.03 11.67
CA ALA A 47 -15.72 0.45 10.89
C ALA A 47 -15.37 0.43 9.40
N LEU A 48 -16.09 -0.35 8.57
CA LEU A 48 -15.91 -0.34 7.11
C LEU A 48 -16.67 0.83 6.49
N ALA A 49 -15.95 1.72 5.83
CA ALA A 49 -16.54 2.82 5.06
C ALA A 49 -16.59 2.45 3.59
N GLY A 50 -17.81 2.14 3.11
CA GLY A 50 -18.07 1.57 1.79
C GLY A 50 -18.34 0.07 1.86
N LEU A 51 -19.54 -0.32 1.42
CA LEU A 51 -20.05 -1.70 1.53
C LEU A 51 -20.22 -2.31 0.13
N GLY A 52 -19.17 -2.22 -0.70
CA GLY A 52 -19.12 -2.78 -2.06
C GLY A 52 -18.71 -4.25 -2.08
N ASN A 53 -18.43 -4.76 -3.29
CA ASN A 53 -18.05 -6.15 -3.52
C ASN A 53 -16.77 -6.55 -2.77
N TYR A 54 -15.77 -5.65 -2.68
CA TYR A 54 -14.53 -5.94 -1.96
C TYR A 54 -14.78 -6.07 -0.46
N SER A 55 -15.56 -5.17 0.12
CA SER A 55 -15.96 -5.27 1.53
C SER A 55 -16.70 -6.57 1.83
N THR A 56 -17.65 -6.95 0.96
CA THR A 56 -18.47 -8.15 1.15
C THR A 56 -17.70 -9.44 0.87
N GLY A 57 -16.93 -9.47 -0.23
CA GLY A 57 -16.29 -10.70 -0.73
C GLY A 57 -14.90 -10.95 -0.16
N GLN A 58 -14.21 -9.91 0.31
CA GLN A 58 -12.82 -10.03 0.79
C GLN A 58 -12.68 -9.62 2.25
N LEU A 59 -13.09 -8.39 2.64
CA LEU A 59 -12.81 -7.87 3.97
C LEU A 59 -13.69 -8.51 5.06
N LEU A 60 -14.98 -8.75 4.80
CA LEU A 60 -15.86 -9.37 5.78
C LEU A 60 -15.43 -10.82 6.12
N PRO A 61 -15.11 -11.69 5.14
CA PRO A 61 -14.51 -12.99 5.45
C PRO A 61 -13.16 -12.88 6.17
N ALA A 62 -12.29 -11.95 5.76
CA ALA A 62 -10.99 -11.75 6.38
C ALA A 62 -11.09 -11.31 7.85
N LEU A 63 -12.02 -10.40 8.18
CA LEU A 63 -12.26 -9.94 9.55
C LEU A 63 -12.66 -11.07 10.51
N ARG A 64 -13.25 -12.16 10.02
CA ARG A 64 -13.53 -13.36 10.82
C ARG A 64 -12.27 -14.15 11.18
N LEU A 65 -11.19 -13.97 10.40
CA LEU A 65 -9.91 -14.64 10.58
C LEU A 65 -8.91 -13.81 11.40
N THR A 66 -9.17 -12.51 11.58
CA THR A 66 -8.27 -11.60 12.30
C THR A 66 -8.19 -11.94 13.78
N GLN A 67 -6.98 -11.81 14.33
CA GLN A 67 -6.68 -12.01 15.75
C GLN A 67 -6.78 -10.69 16.54
N TYR A 68 -6.41 -9.56 15.92
CA TYR A 68 -6.30 -8.25 16.54
C TYR A 68 -7.40 -7.28 16.16
N CYS A 69 -8.26 -7.65 15.20
CA CYS A 69 -9.38 -6.83 14.72
C CYS A 69 -10.72 -7.51 14.91
N ARG A 70 -11.79 -6.71 14.89
CA ARG A 70 -13.17 -7.17 14.75
C ARG A 70 -13.96 -6.15 13.93
N LEU A 71 -14.97 -6.60 13.21
CA LEU A 71 -15.94 -5.67 12.63
C LEU A 71 -16.79 -5.08 13.76
N ALA A 72 -16.81 -3.76 13.85
CA ALA A 72 -17.49 -3.05 14.93
C ALA A 72 -18.53 -2.04 14.44
N GLY A 73 -18.48 -1.65 13.17
CA GLY A 73 -19.42 -0.70 12.59
C GLY A 73 -19.26 -0.57 11.08
N VAL A 74 -20.10 0.28 10.50
CA VAL A 74 -20.07 0.59 9.06
C VAL A 74 -20.40 2.05 8.79
N VAL A 75 -19.88 2.58 7.69
CA VAL A 75 -20.28 3.86 7.11
C VAL A 75 -20.87 3.61 5.73
N THR A 76 -22.11 4.05 5.51
CA THR A 76 -22.84 3.85 4.25
C THR A 76 -23.83 4.99 3.99
N ARG A 77 -24.11 5.28 2.72
CA ARG A 77 -25.17 6.23 2.33
C ARG A 77 -26.60 5.65 2.50
N ASP A 78 -26.69 4.35 2.81
CA ASP A 78 -27.96 3.67 3.12
C ASP A 78 -27.89 3.03 4.52
N PRO A 79 -27.93 3.83 5.60
CA PRO A 79 -27.88 3.33 6.98
C PRO A 79 -29.09 2.42 7.33
N ALA A 80 -30.29 2.81 6.90
CA ALA A 80 -31.53 2.13 7.25
C ALA A 80 -31.69 0.78 6.53
N GLY A 81 -31.21 0.67 5.29
CA GLY A 81 -31.28 -0.57 4.51
C GLY A 81 -30.01 -1.40 4.63
N LYS A 82 -28.97 -1.00 3.88
CA LYS A 82 -27.72 -1.76 3.80
C LYS A 82 -26.98 -1.81 5.14
N GLY A 83 -26.95 -0.70 5.87
CA GLY A 83 -26.30 -0.62 7.18
C GLY A 83 -26.90 -1.59 8.18
N ARG A 84 -28.22 -1.63 8.31
CA ARG A 84 -28.92 -2.57 9.22
C ARG A 84 -28.69 -4.03 8.85
N ARG A 85 -28.74 -4.37 7.55
CA ARG A 85 -28.45 -5.76 7.11
C ARG A 85 -27.04 -6.19 7.52
N TRP A 86 -26.07 -5.29 7.42
CA TRP A 86 -24.70 -5.57 7.86
C TRP A 86 -24.60 -5.72 9.38
N ALA A 87 -25.26 -4.84 10.16
CA ALA A 87 -25.28 -4.92 11.62
C ALA A 87 -25.87 -6.26 12.09
N GLN A 88 -26.99 -6.67 11.53
CA GLN A 88 -27.66 -7.95 11.84
C GLN A 88 -26.77 -9.16 11.46
N SER A 89 -26.18 -9.15 10.26
CA SER A 89 -25.38 -10.29 9.77
C SER A 89 -24.03 -10.43 10.46
N ALA A 90 -23.44 -9.34 10.90
CA ALA A 90 -22.11 -9.30 11.53
C ALA A 90 -22.15 -9.14 13.06
N GLY A 91 -23.32 -8.89 13.65
CA GLY A 91 -23.54 -8.88 15.10
C GLY A 91 -23.00 -7.65 15.82
N PHE A 92 -22.94 -6.48 15.17
CA PHE A 92 -22.59 -5.22 15.84
C PHE A 92 -23.83 -4.34 16.10
N PRO A 93 -23.79 -3.45 17.11
CA PRO A 93 -24.94 -2.60 17.50
C PRO A 93 -25.33 -1.62 16.39
N GLU A 94 -26.64 -1.38 16.17
CA GLU A 94 -27.13 -0.39 15.19
C GLU A 94 -26.61 1.03 15.44
N LYS A 95 -26.29 1.40 16.69
CA LYS A 95 -25.63 2.69 17.01
C LYS A 95 -24.29 2.90 16.30
N ASN A 96 -23.67 1.81 15.81
CA ASN A 96 -22.40 1.81 15.08
C ASN A 96 -22.60 1.86 13.56
N ILE A 97 -23.80 2.20 13.10
CA ILE A 97 -24.10 2.49 11.70
C ILE A 97 -24.03 4.00 11.50
N TYR A 98 -23.17 4.43 10.58
CA TYR A 98 -22.96 5.84 10.25
C TYR A 98 -23.24 6.11 8.78
N SER A 99 -23.57 7.37 8.49
CA SER A 99 -23.46 7.96 7.15
C SER A 99 -22.23 8.87 7.10
N PRO A 100 -21.80 9.34 5.91
CA PRO A 100 -20.73 10.32 5.81
C PRO A 100 -20.96 11.55 6.71
N GLU A 101 -22.20 12.05 6.75
CA GLU A 101 -22.62 13.23 7.51
C GLU A 101 -22.56 12.98 9.04
N THR A 102 -22.65 11.73 9.46
CA THR A 102 -22.66 11.37 10.90
C THR A 102 -21.35 10.76 11.39
N MET A 103 -20.32 10.65 10.54
CA MET A 103 -19.01 10.09 10.89
C MET A 103 -18.38 10.80 12.10
N GLY A 104 -18.57 12.11 12.25
CA GLY A 104 -18.06 12.87 13.41
C GLY A 104 -18.52 12.30 14.76
N ARG A 105 -19.69 11.67 14.83
CA ARG A 105 -20.21 11.01 16.06
C ARG A 105 -19.39 9.78 16.49
N MET A 106 -18.48 9.30 15.65
CA MET A 106 -17.55 8.24 16.05
C MET A 106 -16.58 8.69 17.14
N ALA A 107 -16.34 9.99 17.27
CA ALA A 107 -15.39 10.53 18.26
C ALA A 107 -15.67 9.96 19.67
N ASP A 108 -16.92 9.90 20.07
CA ASP A 108 -17.35 9.44 21.39
C ASP A 108 -17.64 7.93 21.44
N ASN A 109 -17.41 7.19 20.36
CA ASN A 109 -17.70 5.76 20.32
C ASN A 109 -16.44 4.92 20.59
N PRO A 110 -16.29 4.30 21.78
CA PRO A 110 -15.13 3.48 22.13
C PRO A 110 -15.10 2.13 21.41
N ASP A 111 -16.19 1.72 20.74
CA ASP A 111 -16.24 0.48 19.98
C ASP A 111 -15.45 0.57 18.66
N ILE A 112 -15.23 1.79 18.14
CA ILE A 112 -14.55 2.06 16.89
C ILE A 112 -13.16 2.62 17.15
N ASP A 113 -12.13 1.93 16.71
CA ASP A 113 -10.72 2.34 16.78
C ASP A 113 -10.19 2.77 15.42
N ILE A 114 -10.62 2.09 14.37
CA ILE A 114 -10.12 2.22 13.00
C ILE A 114 -11.29 2.40 12.04
N VAL A 115 -11.17 3.32 11.10
CA VAL A 115 -12.03 3.39 9.93
C VAL A 115 -11.26 2.84 8.73
N TYR A 116 -11.79 1.79 8.10
CA TYR A 116 -11.23 1.23 6.87
C TYR A 116 -12.02 1.78 5.68
N VAL A 117 -11.41 2.66 4.91
CA VAL A 117 -12.02 3.34 3.75
C VAL A 117 -11.90 2.44 2.52
N VAL A 118 -13.06 2.04 1.97
CA VAL A 118 -13.21 1.08 0.86
C VAL A 118 -14.24 1.62 -0.14
N THR A 119 -14.35 2.91 -0.24
CA THR A 119 -15.20 3.63 -1.20
C THR A 119 -14.58 3.61 -2.60
N PRO A 120 -15.24 4.13 -3.66
CA PRO A 120 -14.54 4.51 -4.88
C PRO A 120 -13.39 5.49 -4.57
N ASN A 121 -12.28 5.38 -5.32
CA ASN A 121 -11.02 6.07 -5.04
C ASN A 121 -11.16 7.58 -4.79
N GLY A 122 -11.99 8.26 -5.60
CA GLY A 122 -12.23 9.70 -5.49
C GLY A 122 -12.96 10.15 -4.21
N LEU A 123 -13.31 9.21 -3.35
CA LEU A 123 -13.92 9.48 -2.04
C LEU A 123 -12.97 9.10 -0.89
N HIS A 124 -11.80 8.50 -1.17
CA HIS A 124 -10.89 8.04 -0.14
C HIS A 124 -10.43 9.19 0.76
N ALA A 125 -10.01 10.32 0.16
CA ALA A 125 -9.51 11.46 0.91
C ALA A 125 -10.58 12.05 1.85
N GLU A 126 -11.79 12.28 1.36
CA GLU A 126 -12.90 12.80 2.15
C GLU A 126 -13.15 11.93 3.39
N TYR A 127 -13.34 10.61 3.18
CA TYR A 127 -13.67 9.70 4.28
C TYR A 127 -12.51 9.50 5.25
N ALA A 128 -11.27 9.48 4.76
CA ALA A 128 -10.09 9.38 5.61
C ALA A 128 -9.91 10.61 6.50
N ILE A 129 -10.11 11.80 5.95
CA ILE A 129 -10.03 13.06 6.70
C ILE A 129 -11.13 13.12 7.76
N LEU A 130 -12.39 12.78 7.42
CA LEU A 130 -13.49 12.71 8.37
C LEU A 130 -13.21 11.74 9.53
N ALA A 131 -12.64 10.57 9.22
CA ALA A 131 -12.26 9.58 10.23
C ALA A 131 -11.14 10.10 11.16
N ALA A 132 -10.12 10.75 10.59
CA ALA A 132 -9.04 11.37 11.35
C ALA A 132 -9.56 12.47 12.27
N MET A 133 -10.44 13.34 11.78
CA MET A 133 -11.09 14.40 12.57
C MET A 133 -11.96 13.83 13.70
N ALA A 134 -12.54 12.63 13.51
CA ALA A 134 -13.23 11.89 14.57
C ALA A 134 -12.26 11.15 15.52
N GLY A 135 -10.96 11.40 15.41
CA GLY A 135 -9.94 10.80 16.28
C GLY A 135 -9.71 9.30 16.06
N LYS A 136 -10.06 8.76 14.89
CA LYS A 136 -9.89 7.34 14.57
C LYS A 136 -8.64 7.11 13.71
N HIS A 137 -8.00 5.94 13.88
CA HIS A 137 -6.98 5.48 12.93
C HIS A 137 -7.62 5.17 11.58
N VAL A 138 -6.85 5.28 10.52
CA VAL A 138 -7.36 5.11 9.16
C VAL A 138 -6.58 4.04 8.42
N ILE A 139 -7.30 3.15 7.75
CA ILE A 139 -6.78 2.33 6.67
C ILE A 139 -7.49 2.81 5.40
N SER A 140 -6.75 3.25 4.38
CA SER A 140 -7.31 3.60 3.07
C SER A 140 -6.96 2.52 2.05
N GLU A 141 -7.96 2.04 1.30
CA GLU A 141 -7.66 1.15 0.17
C GLU A 141 -6.73 1.82 -0.85
N LYS A 142 -6.08 0.97 -1.63
CA LYS A 142 -5.28 1.42 -2.77
C LYS A 142 -6.20 1.70 -4.01
N PRO A 143 -5.84 2.67 -4.86
CA PRO A 143 -4.85 3.71 -4.61
C PRO A 143 -5.26 4.58 -3.43
N MET A 144 -4.30 5.14 -2.70
CA MET A 144 -4.59 5.88 -1.46
C MET A 144 -5.56 7.05 -1.70
N ALA A 145 -5.45 7.73 -2.85
CA ALA A 145 -6.32 8.80 -3.32
C ALA A 145 -6.28 8.89 -4.85
N ASN A 146 -6.92 9.89 -5.45
CA ASN A 146 -6.83 10.15 -6.89
C ASN A 146 -5.61 11.01 -7.28
N THR A 147 -5.08 11.81 -6.35
CA THR A 147 -3.96 12.73 -6.57
C THR A 147 -2.98 12.75 -5.40
N VAL A 148 -1.73 13.18 -5.67
CA VAL A 148 -0.72 13.41 -4.63
C VAL A 148 -1.19 14.44 -3.61
N ALA A 149 -1.83 15.52 -4.07
CA ALA A 149 -2.36 16.58 -3.18
C ALA A 149 -3.41 16.04 -2.19
N GLU A 150 -4.27 15.11 -2.63
CA GLU A 150 -5.23 14.42 -1.75
C GLU A 150 -4.50 13.51 -0.74
N CYS A 151 -3.45 12.80 -1.17
CA CYS A 151 -2.61 12.02 -0.26
C CYS A 151 -2.02 12.90 0.85
N ASP A 152 -1.46 14.05 0.49
CA ASP A 152 -0.89 15.01 1.43
C ASP A 152 -1.93 15.55 2.41
N ALA A 153 -3.16 15.80 1.94
CA ALA A 153 -4.24 16.23 2.82
C ALA A 153 -4.63 15.15 3.84
N MET A 154 -4.67 13.88 3.42
CA MET A 154 -4.94 12.73 4.29
C MET A 154 -3.83 12.57 5.34
N ILE A 155 -2.56 12.66 4.93
CA ILE A 155 -1.38 12.56 5.81
C ILE A 155 -1.47 13.66 6.87
N ARG A 156 -1.61 14.93 6.46
CA ARG A 156 -1.72 16.06 7.40
C ARG A 156 -2.89 15.91 8.38
N ALA A 157 -4.04 15.43 7.93
CA ALA A 157 -5.19 15.23 8.79
C ALA A 157 -4.92 14.17 9.88
N CYS A 158 -4.33 13.04 9.50
CA CYS A 158 -4.00 11.97 10.45
C CYS A 158 -2.88 12.37 11.42
N GLU A 159 -1.84 13.07 10.94
CA GLU A 159 -0.76 13.60 11.78
C GLU A 159 -1.30 14.60 12.82
N SER A 160 -2.12 15.56 12.37
CA SER A 160 -2.76 16.55 13.26
C SER A 160 -3.62 15.89 14.34
N ALA A 161 -4.30 14.80 13.98
CA ALA A 161 -5.09 14.00 14.91
C ALA A 161 -4.24 13.03 15.76
N LYS A 162 -2.94 12.90 15.49
CA LYS A 162 -2.05 11.88 16.07
C LYS A 162 -2.59 10.47 15.87
N ARG A 163 -3.05 10.16 14.67
CA ARG A 163 -3.60 8.87 14.28
C ARG A 163 -2.80 8.26 13.12
N THR A 164 -2.73 6.95 13.13
CA THR A 164 -2.08 6.19 12.05
C THR A 164 -2.91 6.30 10.77
N LEU A 165 -2.25 6.59 9.64
CA LEU A 165 -2.77 6.36 8.30
C LEU A 165 -1.98 5.22 7.65
N ALA A 166 -2.66 4.14 7.31
CA ALA A 166 -2.11 2.97 6.65
C ALA A 166 -2.79 2.76 5.29
N VAL A 167 -2.08 2.17 4.33
CA VAL A 167 -2.61 1.90 2.99
C VAL A 167 -2.94 0.42 2.81
N GLY A 168 -3.96 0.10 2.00
CA GLY A 168 -4.46 -1.24 1.69
C GLY A 168 -3.50 -2.11 0.87
N TYR A 169 -2.20 -2.06 1.14
CA TYR A 169 -1.15 -2.79 0.44
C TYR A 169 -0.97 -4.21 0.98
N ARG A 170 -1.91 -5.09 0.64
CA ARG A 170 -1.95 -6.50 1.08
C ARG A 170 -0.73 -7.31 0.63
N LEU A 171 -0.05 -6.93 -0.46
CA LEU A 171 1.14 -7.64 -0.99
C LEU A 171 2.31 -7.64 -0.01
N HIS A 172 2.42 -6.64 0.87
CA HIS A 172 3.42 -6.63 1.96
C HIS A 172 3.27 -7.79 2.95
N PHE A 173 2.10 -8.43 2.97
CA PHE A 173 1.76 -9.53 3.87
C PHE A 173 1.68 -10.87 3.15
N ASP A 174 1.84 -10.85 1.84
CA ASP A 174 1.90 -12.06 1.01
C ASP A 174 3.29 -12.72 1.10
N PRO A 175 3.37 -14.04 1.39
CA PRO A 175 4.66 -14.71 1.59
C PRO A 175 5.51 -14.75 0.32
N TYR A 176 4.92 -14.83 -0.87
CA TYR A 176 5.66 -14.86 -2.12
C TYR A 176 6.29 -13.50 -2.45
N HIS A 177 5.57 -12.39 -2.23
CA HIS A 177 6.14 -11.05 -2.39
C HIS A 177 7.24 -10.77 -1.36
N ARG A 178 7.07 -11.21 -0.13
CA ARG A 178 8.12 -11.10 0.90
C ARG A 178 9.35 -11.91 0.54
N GLU A 179 9.18 -13.10 -0.03
CA GLU A 179 10.30 -13.90 -0.52
C GLU A 179 10.99 -13.25 -1.70
N MET A 180 10.25 -12.67 -2.65
CA MET A 180 10.82 -11.87 -3.75
C MET A 180 11.71 -10.74 -3.22
N VAL A 181 11.22 -9.99 -2.21
CA VAL A 181 12.01 -8.91 -1.56
C VAL A 181 13.25 -9.47 -0.87
N ARG A 182 13.14 -10.61 -0.18
CA ARG A 182 14.28 -11.26 0.46
C ARG A 182 15.33 -11.68 -0.57
N LEU A 183 14.89 -12.28 -1.68
CA LEU A 183 15.77 -12.71 -2.77
C LEU A 183 16.43 -11.53 -3.49
N ALA A 184 15.72 -10.40 -3.65
CA ALA A 184 16.29 -9.18 -4.21
C ALA A 184 17.48 -8.65 -3.38
N GLN A 185 17.44 -8.85 -2.05
CA GLN A 185 18.47 -8.40 -1.10
C GLN A 185 19.53 -9.48 -0.79
N ASP A 186 19.33 -10.71 -1.25
CA ASP A 186 20.27 -11.82 -1.06
C ASP A 186 21.49 -11.63 -2.00
N PRO A 187 22.72 -11.42 -1.49
CA PRO A 187 23.89 -11.18 -2.31
C PRO A 187 24.25 -12.34 -3.24
N ASP A 188 23.75 -13.54 -2.97
CA ASP A 188 23.98 -14.73 -3.81
C ASP A 188 22.87 -14.97 -4.84
N PHE A 189 21.83 -14.10 -4.88
CA PHE A 189 20.68 -14.22 -5.78
C PHE A 189 20.36 -12.89 -6.50
N GLY A 190 20.18 -11.81 -5.76
CA GLY A 190 19.93 -10.46 -6.28
C GLY A 190 21.22 -9.65 -6.51
N PRO A 191 21.13 -8.36 -6.77
CA PRO A 191 19.87 -7.64 -7.04
C PRO A 191 19.27 -7.97 -8.41
N PHE A 192 17.99 -7.68 -8.59
CA PHE A 192 17.34 -7.73 -9.90
C PHE A 192 17.65 -6.45 -10.69
N THR A 193 17.82 -6.60 -12.01
CA THR A 193 18.13 -5.48 -12.92
C THR A 193 17.03 -5.24 -13.96
N THR A 194 16.24 -6.27 -14.27
CA THR A 194 15.14 -6.19 -15.22
C THR A 194 13.88 -6.75 -14.58
N LEU A 195 12.82 -5.94 -14.62
CA LEU A 195 11.52 -6.28 -14.06
C LEU A 195 10.46 -6.21 -15.18
N ARG A 196 9.48 -7.09 -15.13
CA ARG A 196 8.33 -7.09 -16.03
C ARG A 196 7.08 -7.40 -15.23
N GLY A 197 6.03 -6.61 -15.40
CA GLY A 197 4.78 -6.79 -14.67
C GLY A 197 3.56 -6.47 -15.52
N ASP A 198 2.52 -7.25 -15.32
CA ASP A 198 1.28 -7.15 -16.07
C ASP A 198 0.11 -7.54 -15.15
N ASP A 199 -0.80 -6.58 -14.93
CA ASP A 199 -2.06 -6.85 -14.23
C ASP A 199 -3.21 -6.21 -15.02
N SER A 200 -4.04 -7.06 -15.59
CA SER A 200 -5.09 -6.73 -16.54
C SER A 200 -6.29 -7.63 -16.32
N TRP A 201 -7.50 -7.08 -16.44
CA TRP A 201 -8.71 -7.88 -16.43
C TRP A 201 -9.76 -7.33 -17.38
N TYR A 202 -10.52 -8.22 -18.02
CA TYR A 202 -11.54 -7.81 -18.96
C TYR A 202 -12.75 -7.20 -18.23
N MET A 203 -13.01 -5.91 -18.46
CA MET A 203 -14.14 -5.18 -17.91
C MET A 203 -15.28 -5.14 -18.92
N GLY A 204 -16.22 -6.08 -18.79
CA GLY A 204 -17.32 -6.25 -19.76
C GLY A 204 -18.52 -5.32 -19.58
N ASN A 205 -18.64 -4.63 -18.44
CA ASN A 205 -19.78 -3.79 -18.12
C ASN A 205 -19.35 -2.40 -17.66
N GLU A 206 -20.17 -1.38 -17.95
CA GLU A 206 -19.96 -0.02 -17.46
C GLU A 206 -20.05 0.00 -15.91
N GLN A 207 -19.09 0.67 -15.30
CA GLN A 207 -19.02 0.82 -13.84
C GLN A 207 -18.26 2.09 -13.46
N TRP A 208 -18.26 2.41 -12.15
CA TRP A 208 -17.64 3.63 -11.63
C TRP A 208 -16.15 3.77 -11.96
N ARG A 209 -15.44 2.64 -12.21
CA ARG A 209 -14.02 2.62 -12.63
C ARG A 209 -13.78 3.27 -13.99
N MET A 210 -14.79 3.40 -14.82
CA MET A 210 -14.73 4.10 -16.12
C MET A 210 -14.98 5.61 -15.99
N GLN A 211 -15.24 6.11 -14.78
CA GLN A 211 -15.54 7.51 -14.51
C GLN A 211 -14.35 8.15 -13.78
N LYS A 212 -13.53 8.96 -14.47
CA LYS A 212 -12.29 9.56 -13.93
C LYS A 212 -12.50 10.25 -12.58
N LYS A 213 -13.62 10.94 -12.39
CA LYS A 213 -13.95 11.61 -11.12
C LYS A 213 -13.96 10.64 -9.93
N LEU A 214 -14.44 9.40 -10.13
CA LEU A 214 -14.57 8.39 -9.07
C LEU A 214 -13.34 7.48 -8.97
N SER A 215 -12.68 7.23 -10.09
CA SER A 215 -11.58 6.25 -10.15
C SER A 215 -10.18 6.88 -10.18
N GLY A 216 -10.07 8.16 -10.54
CA GLY A 216 -8.79 8.83 -10.78
C GLY A 216 -8.21 8.53 -12.17
N GLY A 217 -8.53 7.37 -12.73
CA GLY A 217 -8.07 6.87 -14.02
C GLY A 217 -8.63 5.48 -14.30
N GLY A 218 -8.12 4.81 -15.32
CA GLY A 218 -8.54 3.47 -15.74
C GLY A 218 -7.74 2.34 -15.05
N PRO A 219 -7.29 1.34 -15.84
CA PRO A 219 -6.58 0.17 -15.30
C PRO A 219 -5.29 0.51 -14.57
N LEU A 220 -4.60 1.60 -14.88
CA LEU A 220 -3.40 2.03 -14.14
C LEU A 220 -3.71 2.25 -12.66
N MET A 221 -4.79 2.98 -12.36
CA MET A 221 -5.23 3.27 -10.99
C MET A 221 -5.77 2.03 -10.28
N ASP A 222 -6.49 1.16 -10.99
CA ASP A 222 -7.17 0.01 -10.36
C ASP A 222 -6.23 -1.17 -10.11
N VAL A 223 -5.53 -1.62 -11.14
CA VAL A 223 -4.67 -2.83 -11.09
C VAL A 223 -3.21 -2.55 -11.45
N GLY A 224 -2.91 -1.57 -12.29
CA GLY A 224 -1.54 -1.15 -12.59
C GLY A 224 -0.75 -0.71 -11.37
N ILE A 225 -1.42 -0.16 -10.37
CA ILE A 225 -0.80 0.19 -9.08
C ILE A 225 -0.17 -1.03 -8.38
N TYR A 226 -0.72 -2.25 -8.54
CA TYR A 226 -0.10 -3.45 -8.01
C TYR A 226 1.23 -3.76 -8.73
N VAL A 227 1.28 -3.51 -10.04
CA VAL A 227 2.49 -3.71 -10.85
C VAL A 227 3.56 -2.69 -10.43
N ILE A 228 3.19 -1.41 -10.27
CA ILE A 228 4.08 -0.34 -9.77
C ILE A 228 4.64 -0.76 -8.41
N HIS A 229 3.76 -1.10 -7.48
CA HIS A 229 4.13 -1.45 -6.11
C HIS A 229 5.01 -2.71 -6.05
N GLY A 230 4.67 -3.75 -6.83
CA GLY A 230 5.47 -4.97 -6.96
C GLY A 230 6.88 -4.70 -7.50
N ALA A 231 7.00 -3.82 -8.51
CA ALA A 231 8.28 -3.44 -9.07
C ALA A 231 9.14 -2.64 -8.08
N VAL A 232 8.54 -1.72 -7.32
CA VAL A 232 9.23 -0.99 -6.24
C VAL A 232 9.72 -1.95 -5.15
N MET A 233 8.92 -2.94 -4.77
CA MET A 233 9.32 -3.97 -3.81
C MET A 233 10.50 -4.81 -4.35
N ALA A 234 10.45 -5.23 -5.62
CA ALA A 234 11.50 -6.03 -6.25
C ALA A 234 12.80 -5.25 -6.47
N ALA A 235 12.70 -3.97 -6.87
CA ALA A 235 13.86 -3.08 -7.03
C ALA A 235 14.44 -2.63 -5.68
N ASN A 236 13.67 -2.74 -4.59
CA ASN A 236 14.00 -2.19 -3.27
C ASN A 236 14.39 -0.69 -3.33
N ALA A 237 13.78 0.06 -4.22
CA ALA A 237 14.04 1.47 -4.48
C ALA A 237 12.80 2.15 -5.08
N SER A 238 12.71 3.47 -4.97
CA SER A 238 11.73 4.26 -5.72
C SER A 238 12.25 4.53 -7.13
N PRO A 239 11.38 4.50 -8.17
CA PRO A 239 11.79 4.84 -9.52
C PRO A 239 12.16 6.33 -9.63
N ILE A 240 13.11 6.66 -10.50
CA ILE A 240 13.59 8.04 -10.73
C ILE A 240 12.95 8.70 -11.93
N ALA A 241 12.45 7.91 -12.88
CA ALA A 241 11.80 8.41 -14.08
C ALA A 241 10.83 7.37 -14.65
N VAL A 242 9.91 7.86 -15.49
CA VAL A 242 8.94 7.02 -16.22
C VAL A 242 8.78 7.47 -17.65
N THR A 243 8.45 6.52 -18.53
CA THR A 243 7.91 6.75 -19.86
C THR A 243 6.64 5.92 -20.04
N ALA A 244 5.62 6.45 -20.74
CA ALA A 244 4.36 5.74 -20.90
C ALA A 244 3.64 6.08 -22.20
N THR A 245 2.85 5.13 -22.69
CA THR A 245 1.98 5.29 -23.84
C THR A 245 0.61 4.70 -23.55
N GLU A 246 -0.44 5.50 -23.73
CA GLU A 246 -1.81 4.98 -23.70
C GLU A 246 -2.05 4.14 -24.96
N ARG A 247 -2.58 2.93 -24.80
CA ARG A 247 -2.96 2.08 -25.92
C ARG A 247 -4.20 2.63 -26.62
N PRO A 248 -4.34 2.42 -27.95
CA PRO A 248 -5.60 2.73 -28.64
C PRO A 248 -6.77 2.02 -27.98
N LYS A 249 -7.87 2.74 -27.74
CA LYS A 249 -9.08 2.18 -27.14
C LYS A 249 -9.81 1.30 -28.15
N ALA A 250 -10.08 0.06 -27.75
CA ALA A 250 -10.93 -0.85 -28.54
C ALA A 250 -12.42 -0.53 -28.35
N ARG A 251 -12.78 0.04 -27.19
CA ARG A 251 -14.17 0.37 -26.80
C ARG A 251 -14.28 1.81 -26.30
N PRO A 252 -14.01 2.82 -27.14
CA PRO A 252 -13.98 4.23 -26.75
C PRO A 252 -15.29 4.74 -26.18
N GLU A 253 -16.43 4.10 -26.52
CA GLU A 253 -17.75 4.43 -25.99
C GLU A 253 -17.87 4.18 -24.47
N PHE A 254 -17.14 3.22 -23.92
CA PHE A 254 -17.08 2.94 -22.49
C PHE A 254 -16.00 3.76 -21.79
N PHE A 255 -14.83 3.90 -22.40
CA PHE A 255 -13.64 4.54 -21.81
C PHE A 255 -13.50 6.01 -22.21
N LYS A 256 -14.57 6.80 -22.02
CA LYS A 256 -14.64 8.22 -22.46
C LYS A 256 -13.67 9.13 -21.69
N THR A 257 -13.47 8.85 -20.39
CA THR A 257 -12.73 9.74 -19.48
C THR A 257 -11.47 9.12 -18.90
N VAL A 258 -11.25 7.83 -19.12
CA VAL A 258 -10.11 7.06 -18.62
C VAL A 258 -9.49 6.27 -19.78
N GLU A 259 -8.27 5.80 -19.61
CA GLU A 259 -7.62 4.86 -20.52
C GLU A 259 -8.28 3.48 -20.43
N GLU A 260 -8.25 2.69 -21.53
CA GLU A 260 -8.63 1.28 -21.55
C GLU A 260 -7.41 0.38 -21.35
N GLY A 261 -6.22 0.85 -21.74
CA GLY A 261 -4.95 0.17 -21.55
C GLY A 261 -3.79 1.15 -21.63
N ILE A 262 -2.74 0.85 -20.90
CA ILE A 262 -1.54 1.68 -20.80
C ILE A 262 -0.30 0.81 -20.62
N GLU A 263 0.80 1.20 -21.26
CA GLU A 263 2.12 0.60 -21.12
C GLU A 263 3.07 1.67 -20.55
N TRP A 264 3.97 1.24 -19.67
CA TRP A 264 4.96 2.16 -19.11
C TRP A 264 6.24 1.45 -18.74
N THR A 265 7.32 2.23 -18.74
CA THR A 265 8.62 1.82 -18.22
C THR A 265 8.97 2.69 -17.03
N MET A 266 9.43 2.09 -15.95
CA MET A 266 10.03 2.75 -14.79
C MET A 266 11.53 2.56 -14.82
N GLU A 267 12.28 3.64 -14.58
CA GLU A 267 13.72 3.61 -14.39
C GLU A 267 14.02 3.79 -12.90
N PHE A 268 14.90 2.95 -12.37
CA PHE A 268 15.33 2.98 -10.98
C PHE A 268 16.81 3.34 -10.86
N PRO A 269 17.29 3.74 -9.67
CA PRO A 269 18.72 3.90 -9.43
C PRO A 269 19.52 2.64 -9.80
N GLY A 270 20.76 2.83 -10.26
CA GLY A 270 21.63 1.71 -10.63
C GLY A 270 21.31 1.05 -11.97
N GLY A 271 20.46 1.65 -12.80
CA GLY A 271 20.13 1.15 -14.13
C GLY A 271 19.08 0.04 -14.15
N VAL A 272 18.41 -0.24 -13.04
CA VAL A 272 17.29 -1.18 -12.97
C VAL A 272 16.10 -0.60 -13.75
N THR A 273 15.42 -1.43 -14.53
CA THR A 273 14.25 -1.03 -15.32
C THR A 273 13.07 -1.98 -15.11
N ALA A 274 11.85 -1.44 -15.14
CA ALA A 274 10.62 -2.22 -15.12
C ALA A 274 9.75 -1.89 -16.33
N GLN A 275 9.41 -2.91 -17.13
CA GLN A 275 8.44 -2.83 -18.22
C GLN A 275 7.09 -3.34 -17.74
N CYS A 276 6.07 -2.52 -17.84
CA CYS A 276 4.80 -2.73 -17.18
C CYS A 276 3.62 -2.48 -18.12
N THR A 277 2.53 -3.21 -17.89
CA THR A 277 1.30 -3.09 -18.65
C THR A 277 0.08 -3.23 -17.74
N SER A 278 -0.99 -2.53 -18.08
CA SER A 278 -2.29 -2.70 -17.46
C SER A 278 -3.42 -2.43 -18.46
N SER A 279 -4.46 -3.26 -18.45
CA SER A 279 -5.57 -3.17 -19.40
C SER A 279 -6.90 -3.64 -18.81
N TYR A 280 -7.99 -3.04 -19.28
CA TYR A 280 -9.35 -3.52 -19.06
C TYR A 280 -9.91 -4.34 -20.25
N ASN A 281 -9.05 -4.68 -21.21
CA ASN A 281 -9.43 -5.44 -22.40
C ASN A 281 -8.73 -6.80 -22.52
N GLU A 282 -8.00 -7.20 -21.50
CA GLU A 282 -7.19 -8.42 -21.48
C GLU A 282 -7.27 -9.08 -20.10
N ASN A 283 -6.77 -10.30 -19.98
CA ASN A 283 -6.67 -10.99 -18.68
C ASN A 283 -5.24 -11.49 -18.50
N PHE A 284 -4.42 -10.73 -17.79
CA PHE A 284 -3.07 -11.08 -17.41
C PHE A 284 -2.87 -10.78 -15.93
N ASN A 285 -2.03 -11.58 -15.28
CA ASN A 285 -1.66 -11.36 -13.87
C ASN A 285 -0.33 -12.06 -13.63
N ARG A 286 0.77 -11.36 -13.90
CA ARG A 286 2.12 -11.94 -13.79
C ARG A 286 3.14 -10.90 -13.39
N PHE A 287 4.20 -11.35 -12.74
CA PHE A 287 5.37 -10.55 -12.43
C PHE A 287 6.64 -11.39 -12.59
N HIS A 288 7.65 -10.83 -13.25
CA HIS A 288 8.96 -11.44 -13.43
C HIS A 288 10.05 -10.45 -13.01
N ALA A 289 11.05 -10.94 -12.29
CA ALA A 289 12.22 -10.17 -11.88
C ALA A 289 13.49 -10.98 -12.16
N GLU A 290 14.46 -10.37 -12.84
CA GLU A 290 15.69 -11.04 -13.29
C GLU A 290 16.91 -10.17 -12.99
N GLY A 291 18.00 -10.82 -12.59
CA GLY A 291 19.31 -10.23 -12.39
C GLY A 291 20.43 -11.20 -12.79
N PRO A 292 21.71 -10.78 -12.70
CA PRO A 292 22.84 -11.59 -13.15
C PRO A 292 22.99 -12.94 -12.43
N LYS A 293 22.41 -13.08 -11.22
CA LYS A 293 22.60 -14.27 -10.36
C LYS A 293 21.35 -15.12 -10.22
N GLY A 294 20.18 -14.61 -10.60
CA GLY A 294 18.93 -15.34 -10.48
C GLY A 294 17.72 -14.58 -10.98
N TRP A 295 16.62 -15.30 -11.08
CA TRP A 295 15.32 -14.76 -11.49
C TRP A 295 14.18 -15.35 -10.65
N VAL A 296 13.08 -14.60 -10.58
CA VAL A 296 11.82 -14.96 -9.94
C VAL A 296 10.69 -14.78 -10.94
N ASP A 297 9.79 -15.74 -11.03
CA ASP A 297 8.58 -15.69 -11.85
C ASP A 297 7.34 -15.98 -11.00
N LEU A 298 6.36 -15.07 -11.05
CA LEU A 298 5.06 -15.17 -10.38
C LEU A 298 3.94 -15.11 -11.42
N PRO A 299 3.46 -16.26 -11.94
CA PRO A 299 2.44 -16.30 -12.99
C PRO A 299 1.04 -15.89 -12.54
N SER A 300 0.83 -15.65 -11.23
CA SER A 300 -0.40 -15.16 -10.62
C SER A 300 -0.05 -14.17 -9.49
N ALA A 301 0.76 -13.15 -9.82
CA ALA A 301 1.41 -12.28 -8.84
C ALA A 301 0.43 -11.52 -7.93
N PHE A 302 -0.67 -11.01 -8.49
CA PHE A 302 -1.53 -10.03 -7.82
C PHE A 302 -2.90 -10.61 -7.41
N GLY A 303 -3.06 -11.93 -7.45
CA GLY A 303 -4.27 -12.63 -7.00
C GLY A 303 -4.48 -12.56 -5.48
N TYR A 304 -5.68 -12.92 -5.05
CA TYR A 304 -5.98 -13.05 -3.61
C TYR A 304 -5.60 -14.44 -3.06
N ASN A 305 -5.50 -15.41 -3.94
CA ASN A 305 -5.16 -16.80 -3.67
C ASN A 305 -4.61 -17.46 -4.93
N GLY A 306 -4.08 -18.67 -4.80
CA GLY A 306 -3.50 -19.41 -5.92
C GLY A 306 -2.16 -18.85 -6.42
N LEU A 307 -1.48 -17.99 -5.64
CA LEU A 307 -0.16 -17.48 -5.99
C LEU A 307 0.83 -18.64 -6.09
N ARG A 308 1.74 -18.51 -7.04
CA ARG A 308 2.84 -19.46 -7.27
C ARG A 308 4.09 -18.68 -7.57
N MET A 309 5.23 -19.26 -7.22
CA MET A 309 6.54 -18.71 -7.52
C MET A 309 7.47 -19.81 -8.01
N THR A 310 8.20 -19.51 -9.05
CA THR A 310 9.34 -20.30 -9.51
C THR A 310 10.57 -19.39 -9.53
N THR A 311 11.71 -19.92 -9.18
CA THR A 311 12.98 -19.19 -9.21
C THR A 311 14.01 -19.95 -10.03
N SER A 312 15.14 -19.33 -10.36
CA SER A 312 16.28 -19.99 -10.97
C SER A 312 16.82 -21.17 -10.15
N ARG A 313 16.45 -21.26 -8.84
CA ARG A 313 16.81 -22.37 -7.93
C ARG A 313 15.68 -23.39 -7.77
N GLY A 314 14.59 -23.26 -8.50
CA GLY A 314 13.43 -24.15 -8.44
C GLY A 314 12.16 -23.49 -7.89
N PRO A 315 11.06 -24.27 -7.76
CA PRO A 315 9.80 -23.78 -7.26
C PRO A 315 9.85 -23.45 -5.77
N VAL A 316 9.11 -22.41 -5.37
CA VAL A 316 8.93 -21.99 -3.98
C VAL A 316 7.48 -22.17 -3.61
N SER A 317 7.22 -22.73 -2.42
CA SER A 317 5.86 -22.97 -1.93
C SER A 317 5.70 -22.48 -0.50
N PHE A 318 4.58 -21.79 -0.27
CA PHE A 318 4.16 -21.35 1.06
C PHE A 318 2.74 -21.81 1.34
N PRO A 319 2.36 -21.97 2.61
CA PRO A 319 0.96 -22.19 3.00
C PRO A 319 0.09 -21.04 2.48
N THR A 320 -1.14 -21.36 2.08
CA THR A 320 -2.12 -20.35 1.70
C THR A 320 -2.47 -19.48 2.91
N VAL A 321 -2.41 -18.17 2.71
CA VAL A 321 -2.74 -17.17 3.74
C VAL A 321 -3.88 -16.27 3.25
N ASN A 322 -4.62 -15.69 4.19
CA ASN A 322 -5.52 -14.60 3.87
C ASN A 322 -4.77 -13.28 4.02
N GLN A 323 -4.36 -12.70 2.90
CA GLN A 323 -3.55 -11.48 2.85
C GLN A 323 -4.24 -10.29 3.54
N GLN A 324 -5.58 -10.17 3.41
CA GLN A 324 -6.36 -9.09 4.01
C GLN A 324 -6.42 -9.24 5.55
N ALA A 325 -6.56 -10.45 6.06
CA ALA A 325 -6.51 -10.69 7.50
C ALA A 325 -5.13 -10.35 8.09
N LEU A 326 -4.07 -10.83 7.46
CA LEU A 326 -2.70 -10.51 7.87
C LEU A 326 -2.40 -9.01 7.80
N HIS A 327 -2.90 -8.33 6.77
CA HIS A 327 -2.77 -6.89 6.60
C HIS A 327 -3.44 -6.13 7.75
N MET A 328 -4.71 -6.41 8.05
CA MET A 328 -5.42 -5.76 9.16
C MET A 328 -4.76 -6.06 10.50
N ASP A 329 -4.36 -7.30 10.75
CA ASP A 329 -3.67 -7.69 12.00
C ASP A 329 -2.30 -7.04 12.13
N GLY A 330 -1.55 -6.91 11.03
CA GLY A 330 -0.25 -6.24 11.03
C GLY A 330 -0.35 -4.76 11.40
N ILE A 331 -1.35 -4.06 10.85
CA ILE A 331 -1.64 -2.66 11.17
C ILE A 331 -2.12 -2.53 12.62
N ALA A 332 -3.06 -3.39 13.06
CA ALA A 332 -3.59 -3.35 14.41
C ALA A 332 -2.49 -3.59 15.47
N ARG A 333 -1.58 -4.53 15.23
CA ARG A 333 -0.42 -4.75 16.11
C ARG A 333 0.46 -3.52 16.21
N ALA A 334 0.72 -2.85 15.11
CA ALA A 334 1.50 -1.61 15.10
C ALA A 334 0.81 -0.51 15.92
N ILE A 335 -0.50 -0.32 15.75
CA ILE A 335 -1.30 0.64 16.51
C ILE A 335 -1.26 0.33 18.02
N LEU A 336 -1.49 -0.94 18.40
CA LEU A 336 -1.46 -1.37 19.81
C LEU A 336 -0.09 -1.19 20.47
N ALA A 337 0.98 -1.38 19.69
CA ALA A 337 2.35 -1.21 20.15
C ALA A 337 2.83 0.26 20.11
N GLY A 338 2.04 1.20 19.60
CA GLY A 338 2.50 2.57 19.34
C GLY A 338 3.67 2.64 18.34
N ALA A 339 3.79 1.66 17.45
CA ALA A 339 4.87 1.53 16.48
C ALA A 339 4.42 2.01 15.08
N PRO A 340 5.36 2.34 14.18
CA PRO A 340 5.05 2.64 12.79
C PRO A 340 4.34 1.45 12.10
N THR A 341 3.33 1.75 11.27
CA THR A 341 2.65 0.73 10.47
C THR A 341 3.58 0.15 9.39
N PRO A 342 3.48 -1.16 9.07
CA PRO A 342 4.24 -1.76 7.97
C PRO A 342 3.92 -1.19 6.59
N VAL A 343 2.77 -0.54 6.44
CA VAL A 343 2.29 0.03 5.18
C VAL A 343 1.87 1.50 5.39
N PRO A 344 2.84 2.40 5.68
CA PRO A 344 2.57 3.81 5.95
C PRO A 344 2.05 4.53 4.70
N ALA A 345 1.42 5.67 4.93
CA ALA A 345 0.85 6.53 3.88
C ALA A 345 1.87 6.96 2.81
N ASP A 346 3.15 7.11 3.19
CA ASP A 346 4.23 7.48 2.27
C ASP A 346 4.37 6.52 1.10
N LEU A 347 4.08 5.24 1.29
CA LEU A 347 4.06 4.26 0.20
C LEU A 347 2.95 4.58 -0.82
N GLY A 348 1.77 4.95 -0.33
CA GLY A 348 0.64 5.34 -1.18
C GLY A 348 0.91 6.64 -1.92
N ARG A 349 1.44 7.65 -1.23
CA ARG A 349 1.84 8.92 -1.83
C ARG A 349 2.90 8.72 -2.92
N ARG A 350 3.95 7.94 -2.64
CA ARG A 350 4.99 7.60 -3.61
C ARG A 350 4.40 6.99 -4.88
N ASP A 351 3.51 6.01 -4.73
CA ASP A 351 2.93 5.32 -5.88
C ASP A 351 2.02 6.26 -6.69
N LEU A 352 1.36 7.23 -6.05
CA LEU A 352 0.62 8.30 -6.76
C LEU A 352 1.55 9.26 -7.52
N VAL A 353 2.72 9.62 -7.00
CA VAL A 353 3.74 10.38 -7.75
C VAL A 353 4.13 9.65 -9.03
N VAL A 354 4.34 8.33 -8.95
CA VAL A 354 4.65 7.49 -10.12
C VAL A 354 3.48 7.49 -11.12
N ILE A 355 2.25 7.30 -10.65
CA ILE A 355 1.04 7.28 -11.49
C ILE A 355 0.84 8.62 -12.20
N GLU A 356 0.96 9.75 -11.50
CA GLU A 356 0.86 11.08 -12.11
C GLU A 356 1.96 11.29 -13.16
N GLY A 357 3.19 10.83 -12.89
CA GLY A 357 4.28 10.83 -13.86
C GLY A 357 3.98 10.01 -15.11
N ILE A 358 3.40 8.82 -14.95
CA ILE A 358 2.98 7.94 -16.05
C ILE A 358 1.91 8.62 -16.90
N TYR A 359 0.86 9.17 -16.30
CA TYR A 359 -0.17 9.91 -17.06
C TYR A 359 0.40 11.13 -17.78
N ARG A 360 1.30 11.87 -17.12
CA ARG A 360 1.97 13.02 -17.73
C ARG A 360 2.82 12.61 -18.94
N SER A 361 3.56 11.50 -18.82
CA SER A 361 4.34 10.96 -19.93
C SER A 361 3.46 10.60 -21.12
N ALA A 362 2.38 9.84 -20.89
CA ALA A 362 1.43 9.47 -21.95
C ALA A 362 0.81 10.69 -22.64
N GLN A 363 0.39 11.71 -21.88
CA GLN A 363 -0.14 12.99 -22.42
C GLN A 363 0.88 13.76 -23.28
N LEU A 364 2.18 13.59 -23.00
CA LEU A 364 3.27 14.24 -23.74
C LEU A 364 3.87 13.32 -24.82
N GLY A 365 3.11 12.31 -25.28
CA GLY A 365 3.50 11.42 -26.38
C GLY A 365 4.66 10.48 -26.04
N GLY A 366 4.75 10.03 -24.79
CA GLY A 366 5.78 9.11 -24.32
C GLY A 366 7.07 9.79 -23.86
N LYS A 367 7.01 11.09 -23.58
CA LYS A 367 8.20 11.82 -23.08
C LYS A 367 8.61 11.26 -21.72
N ARG A 368 9.92 11.06 -21.52
CA ARG A 368 10.49 10.69 -20.23
C ARG A 368 10.21 11.80 -19.17
N ILE A 369 9.64 11.42 -18.04
CA ILE A 369 9.33 12.29 -16.91
C ILE A 369 10.19 11.89 -15.72
N GLU A 370 10.97 12.81 -15.20
CA GLU A 370 11.63 12.65 -13.90
C GLU A 370 10.61 12.77 -12.77
N LEU A 371 10.78 11.92 -11.76
CA LEU A 371 9.87 11.84 -10.62
C LEU A 371 10.45 12.65 -9.45
N ASP A 372 9.64 13.56 -8.91
CA ASP A 372 9.96 14.34 -7.73
C ASP A 372 9.05 13.94 -6.57
N TYR A 373 9.63 13.44 -5.50
CA TYR A 373 8.92 13.00 -4.29
C TYR A 373 8.89 14.07 -3.19
N SER A 374 9.54 15.20 -3.41
CA SER A 374 9.66 16.28 -2.42
C SER A 374 8.48 17.24 -2.40
N VAL A 375 7.62 17.18 -3.41
CA VAL A 375 6.48 18.10 -3.60
C VAL A 375 5.20 17.45 -3.17
#